data_389114451e6895fe5638f8c26608f792
#
_entry.id   389114451e6895fe5638f8c26608f792
#
_cell.length_a   1.000
_cell.length_b   1.000
_cell.length_c   1.000
_cell.angle_alpha   90.00
_cell.angle_beta   90.00
_cell.angle_gamma   90.00
#
_symmetry.space_group_name_H-M   'P 1'
#
loop_
_entity.id
_entity.type
_entity.pdbx_description
1 polymer ?
#
loop_
_entity_poly.entity_id
_entity_poly.type
_entity_poly.pdbx_seq_one_letter_code
_entity_poly.pdbx_strand_id
1 'polypeptide(L)'
;MEIKLFSGFSNTYLIFYDGEGIIVDPGNPISNVKEYAKNLEITAILITHGHFDHYIYLEEYKREFNCPTYMNPKDRFLVDDPSWIFEKFGIHLDYIPRIEGELREGDEFIIRGKTLRIIEIPGHSPGSVGVVGEKFVIVGDLIFEGGGVGRTDIPGGDESLLKESIRRILEFPEDFWVYPGHGKPFKIGDAKRWIRWLLF
;
A
#
# COMPACT_ATOMS: atom_id res chain seq x y z
N MET A 1 9.16 1.69 -15.76
CA MET A 1 8.46 0.70 -14.89
C MET A 1 7.02 0.61 -15.32
N GLU A 2 6.45 -0.57 -15.28
CA GLU A 2 5.03 -0.83 -15.50
C GLU A 2 4.34 -1.14 -14.18
N ILE A 3 3.05 -0.80 -14.08
CA ILE A 3 2.22 -1.11 -12.92
C ILE A 3 0.96 -1.83 -13.40
N LYS A 4 0.68 -2.97 -12.83
CA LYS A 4 -0.57 -3.70 -13.02
C LYS A 4 -1.38 -3.66 -11.72
N LEU A 5 -2.62 -3.21 -11.83
CA LEU A 5 -3.59 -3.21 -10.73
C LEU A 5 -4.48 -4.45 -10.79
N PHE A 6 -4.71 -5.07 -9.64
CA PHE A 6 -5.70 -6.10 -9.41
C PHE A 6 -6.61 -5.65 -8.26
N SER A 7 -7.89 -5.51 -8.51
CA SER A 7 -8.87 -5.11 -7.49
C SER A 7 -9.43 -6.31 -6.73
N GLY A 8 -9.51 -6.21 -5.40
CA GLY A 8 -9.99 -7.28 -4.51
C GLY A 8 -10.53 -6.72 -3.19
N PHE A 9 -10.12 -7.31 -2.06
CA PHE A 9 -10.41 -6.73 -0.74
C PHE A 9 -9.76 -5.35 -0.63
N SER A 10 -8.50 -5.25 -1.02
CA SER A 10 -7.82 -4.01 -1.38
C SER A 10 -7.23 -4.13 -2.79
N ASN A 11 -6.66 -3.07 -3.30
CA ASN A 11 -5.91 -3.07 -4.55
C ASN A 11 -4.53 -3.71 -4.34
N THR A 12 -4.23 -4.74 -5.12
CA THR A 12 -2.87 -5.30 -5.21
C THR A 12 -2.16 -4.71 -6.42
N TYR A 13 -0.94 -4.28 -6.25
CA TYR A 13 -0.12 -3.74 -7.32
C TYR A 13 1.08 -4.64 -7.61
N LEU A 14 1.28 -4.98 -8.88
CA LEU A 14 2.50 -5.59 -9.39
C LEU A 14 3.27 -4.50 -10.14
N ILE A 15 4.41 -4.08 -9.59
CA ILE A 15 5.34 -3.13 -10.21
C ILE A 15 6.46 -3.94 -10.80
N PHE A 16 6.75 -3.77 -12.10
CA PHE A 16 7.77 -4.58 -12.76
C PHE A 16 8.53 -3.83 -13.85
N TYR A 17 9.71 -4.30 -14.13
CA TYR A 17 10.57 -3.82 -15.20
C TYR A 17 11.62 -4.87 -15.54
N ASP A 18 11.78 -5.17 -16.84
CA ASP A 18 12.84 -6.03 -17.39
C ASP A 18 12.98 -7.39 -16.64
N GLY A 19 11.84 -8.09 -16.47
CA GLY A 19 11.79 -9.44 -15.90
C GLY A 19 11.84 -9.52 -14.37
N GLU A 20 11.91 -8.39 -13.66
CA GLU A 20 11.89 -8.33 -12.19
C GLU A 20 10.70 -7.52 -11.69
N GLY A 21 10.17 -7.86 -10.52
CA GLY A 21 9.01 -7.19 -9.98
C GLY A 21 8.92 -7.18 -8.46
N ILE A 22 8.06 -6.28 -7.97
CA ILE A 22 7.69 -6.13 -6.56
C ILE A 22 6.17 -6.10 -6.47
N ILE A 23 5.63 -6.74 -5.46
CA ILE A 23 4.19 -6.74 -5.15
C ILE A 23 3.94 -5.77 -4.00
N VAL A 24 2.86 -4.99 -4.11
CA VAL A 24 2.38 -4.12 -3.03
C VAL A 24 0.96 -4.54 -2.68
N ASP A 25 0.70 -4.76 -1.40
CA ASP A 25 -0.57 -5.12 -0.78
C ASP A 25 -1.24 -6.36 -1.41
N PRO A 26 -0.93 -7.58 -0.95
CA PRO A 26 -1.56 -8.82 -1.43
C PRO A 26 -3.01 -8.98 -0.90
N GLY A 27 -3.90 -8.05 -1.26
CA GLY A 27 -5.34 -8.05 -0.95
C GLY A 27 -6.20 -8.80 -1.96
N ASN A 28 -5.57 -9.46 -2.94
CA ASN A 28 -6.21 -10.29 -3.95
C ASN A 28 -5.73 -11.74 -3.88
N PRO A 29 -6.58 -12.73 -4.22
CA PRO A 29 -6.12 -14.10 -4.40
C PRO A 29 -4.97 -14.20 -5.40
N ILE A 30 -3.96 -15.01 -5.08
CA ILE A 30 -2.76 -15.17 -5.93
C ILE A 30 -3.10 -15.60 -7.36
N SER A 31 -4.20 -16.36 -7.55
CA SER A 31 -4.68 -16.81 -8.87
C SER A 31 -4.87 -15.68 -9.87
N ASN A 32 -5.23 -14.48 -9.40
CA ASN A 32 -5.44 -13.31 -10.24
C ASN A 32 -4.11 -12.67 -10.72
N VAL A 33 -3.04 -12.82 -9.94
CA VAL A 33 -1.74 -12.18 -10.17
C VAL A 33 -0.73 -13.13 -10.82
N LYS A 34 -0.78 -14.42 -10.46
CA LYS A 34 0.18 -15.46 -10.86
C LYS A 34 0.44 -15.51 -12.38
N GLU A 35 -0.59 -15.41 -13.19
CA GLU A 35 -0.45 -15.50 -14.65
C GLU A 35 0.37 -14.30 -15.21
N TYR A 36 0.22 -13.11 -14.63
CA TYR A 36 1.00 -11.93 -15.00
C TYR A 36 2.43 -11.97 -14.47
N ALA A 37 2.61 -12.59 -13.31
CA ALA A 37 3.92 -12.68 -12.64
C ALA A 37 4.75 -13.89 -13.06
N LYS A 38 4.22 -14.83 -13.87
CA LYS A 38 4.84 -16.14 -14.17
C LYS A 38 6.25 -16.08 -14.77
N ASN A 39 6.58 -14.99 -15.47
CA ASN A 39 7.88 -14.78 -16.09
C ASN A 39 8.71 -13.70 -15.38
N LEU A 40 8.30 -13.29 -14.17
CA LEU A 40 8.96 -12.27 -13.38
C LEU A 40 9.64 -12.90 -12.17
N GLU A 41 10.81 -12.41 -11.83
CA GLU A 41 11.43 -12.63 -10.53
C GLU A 41 10.83 -11.63 -9.53
N ILE A 42 9.97 -12.11 -8.64
CA ILE A 42 9.40 -11.26 -7.58
C ILE A 42 10.37 -11.21 -6.42
N THR A 43 10.93 -10.03 -6.14
CA THR A 43 12.02 -9.85 -5.18
C THR A 43 11.55 -9.39 -3.80
N ALA A 44 10.35 -8.81 -3.70
CA ALA A 44 9.79 -8.35 -2.43
C ALA A 44 8.27 -8.23 -2.48
N ILE A 45 7.65 -8.28 -1.29
CA ILE A 45 6.27 -7.89 -1.04
C ILE A 45 6.31 -6.71 -0.07
N LEU A 46 5.69 -5.60 -0.42
CA LEU A 46 5.58 -4.40 0.42
C LEU A 46 4.14 -4.27 0.91
N ILE A 47 3.96 -4.03 2.20
CA ILE A 47 2.66 -3.78 2.81
C ILE A 47 2.58 -2.30 3.16
N THR A 48 1.62 -1.58 2.59
CA THR A 48 1.48 -0.13 2.79
C THR A 48 1.10 0.21 4.22
N HIS A 49 0.30 -0.65 4.88
CA HIS A 49 -0.11 -0.49 6.28
C HIS A 49 -0.71 -1.79 6.86
N GLY A 50 -0.88 -1.86 8.18
CA GLY A 50 -1.20 -3.08 8.90
C GLY A 50 -2.67 -3.51 8.91
N HIS A 51 -3.55 -3.02 8.03
CA HIS A 51 -4.94 -3.49 7.97
C HIS A 51 -5.05 -4.77 7.14
N PHE A 52 -5.89 -5.69 7.63
CA PHE A 52 -5.94 -7.08 7.18
C PHE A 52 -6.25 -7.26 5.69
N ASP A 53 -7.06 -6.42 5.13
CA ASP A 53 -7.45 -6.47 3.72
C ASP A 53 -6.30 -6.17 2.75
N HIS A 54 -5.21 -5.56 3.25
CA HIS A 54 -3.98 -5.33 2.48
C HIS A 54 -3.00 -6.51 2.51
N TYR A 55 -3.21 -7.50 3.40
CA TYR A 55 -2.34 -8.67 3.48
C TYR A 55 -3.07 -10.02 3.61
N ILE A 56 -4.39 -10.05 3.45
CA ILE A 56 -5.22 -11.25 3.69
C ILE A 56 -4.78 -12.48 2.88
N TYR A 57 -4.14 -12.29 1.73
CA TYR A 57 -3.61 -13.38 0.90
C TYR A 57 -2.08 -13.51 0.96
N LEU A 58 -1.40 -12.82 1.87
CA LEU A 58 0.07 -12.79 1.94
C LEU A 58 0.71 -14.19 1.95
N GLU A 59 0.16 -15.15 2.68
CA GLU A 59 0.71 -16.51 2.74
C GLU A 59 0.66 -17.25 1.40
N GLU A 60 -0.32 -16.96 0.54
CA GLU A 60 -0.38 -17.51 -0.82
C GLU A 60 0.77 -16.94 -1.67
N TYR A 61 1.01 -15.64 -1.58
CA TYR A 61 2.08 -14.96 -2.30
C TYR A 61 3.48 -15.40 -1.84
N LYS A 62 3.67 -15.57 -0.53
CA LYS A 62 4.94 -16.05 0.03
C LYS A 62 5.25 -17.48 -0.43
N ARG A 63 4.25 -18.36 -0.47
CA ARG A 63 4.43 -19.73 -0.97
C ARG A 63 4.76 -19.76 -2.47
N GLU A 64 4.17 -18.88 -3.26
CA GLU A 64 4.39 -18.82 -4.71
C GLU A 64 5.74 -18.22 -5.07
N PHE A 65 6.09 -17.07 -4.47
CA PHE A 65 7.24 -16.27 -4.89
C PHE A 65 8.47 -16.43 -4.01
N ASN A 66 8.32 -16.98 -2.81
CA ASN A 66 9.41 -17.20 -1.85
C ASN A 66 10.31 -15.97 -1.63
N CYS A 67 9.71 -14.79 -1.52
CA CYS A 67 10.39 -13.52 -1.33
C CYS A 67 10.06 -12.89 0.04
N PRO A 68 10.91 -11.99 0.58
CA PRO A 68 10.67 -11.32 1.85
C PRO A 68 9.52 -10.33 1.76
N THR A 69 8.85 -10.15 2.91
CA THR A 69 7.78 -9.17 3.10
C THR A 69 8.26 -8.06 4.02
N TYR A 70 7.92 -6.82 3.68
CA TYR A 70 8.31 -5.62 4.41
C TYR A 70 7.08 -4.80 4.81
N MET A 71 7.08 -4.25 6.02
CA MET A 71 6.04 -3.35 6.54
C MET A 71 6.66 -2.36 7.53
N ASN A 72 6.05 -1.19 7.69
CA ASN A 72 6.50 -0.24 8.72
C ASN A 72 6.25 -0.83 10.12
N PRO A 73 7.27 -0.83 11.01
CA PRO A 73 7.16 -1.44 12.33
C PRO A 73 6.13 -0.77 13.25
N LYS A 74 5.74 0.48 12.98
CA LYS A 74 4.69 1.18 13.76
C LYS A 74 3.32 0.50 13.64
N ASP A 75 3.09 -0.32 12.61
CA ASP A 75 1.84 -1.07 12.41
C ASP A 75 1.89 -2.54 12.91
N ARG A 76 3.01 -2.97 13.53
CA ARG A 76 3.13 -4.35 14.04
C ARG A 76 1.99 -4.73 14.98
N PHE A 77 1.53 -3.81 15.83
CA PHE A 77 0.46 -4.07 16.79
C PHE A 77 -0.88 -4.43 16.10
N LEU A 78 -1.13 -3.94 14.89
CA LEU A 78 -2.32 -4.28 14.08
C LEU A 78 -2.27 -5.71 13.53
N VAL A 79 -1.05 -6.21 13.30
CA VAL A 79 -0.78 -7.50 12.66
C VAL A 79 -0.52 -8.59 13.70
N ASP A 80 0.22 -8.28 14.76
CA ASP A 80 0.64 -9.25 15.79
C ASP A 80 -0.51 -9.64 16.73
N ASP A 81 -1.53 -8.78 16.86
CA ASP A 81 -2.80 -9.07 17.55
C ASP A 81 -4.00 -8.77 16.66
N PRO A 82 -4.49 -9.73 15.87
CA PRO A 82 -5.62 -9.53 14.97
C PRO A 82 -7.00 -9.56 15.67
N SER A 83 -7.07 -9.62 16.99
CA SER A 83 -8.35 -9.68 17.74
C SER A 83 -9.26 -8.49 17.45
N TRP A 84 -8.69 -7.29 17.22
CA TRP A 84 -9.43 -6.09 16.85
C TRP A 84 -10.23 -6.24 15.55
N ILE A 85 -9.75 -7.10 14.62
CA ILE A 85 -10.44 -7.38 13.35
C ILE A 85 -11.75 -8.12 13.62
N PHE A 86 -11.70 -9.11 14.50
CA PHE A 86 -12.91 -9.83 14.90
C PHE A 86 -13.88 -8.92 15.65
N GLU A 87 -13.38 -8.15 16.61
CA GLU A 87 -14.21 -7.21 17.39
C GLU A 87 -14.91 -6.16 16.51
N LYS A 88 -14.22 -5.66 15.49
CA LYS A 88 -14.73 -4.59 14.62
C LYS A 88 -15.53 -5.08 13.41
N PHE A 89 -15.13 -6.21 12.82
CA PHE A 89 -15.66 -6.69 11.53
C PHE A 89 -16.24 -8.11 11.58
N GLY A 90 -16.10 -8.83 12.68
CA GLY A 90 -16.53 -10.22 12.80
C GLY A 90 -15.73 -11.22 11.95
N ILE A 91 -14.50 -10.84 11.53
CA ILE A 91 -13.62 -11.65 10.69
C ILE A 91 -12.54 -12.27 11.55
N HIS A 92 -12.40 -13.60 11.50
CA HIS A 92 -11.28 -14.30 12.07
C HIS A 92 -10.15 -14.44 11.04
N LEU A 93 -8.92 -14.07 11.44
CA LEU A 93 -7.71 -14.45 10.72
C LEU A 93 -7.09 -15.65 11.43
N ASP A 94 -6.95 -16.76 10.71
CA ASP A 94 -6.41 -18.02 11.27
C ASP A 94 -4.88 -18.03 11.33
N TYR A 95 -4.23 -16.92 11.02
CA TYR A 95 -2.77 -16.80 11.01
C TYR A 95 -2.29 -15.38 11.33
N ILE A 96 -1.08 -15.31 11.87
CA ILE A 96 -0.33 -14.05 12.00
C ILE A 96 0.70 -14.01 10.87
N PRO A 97 0.65 -13.02 9.97
CA PRO A 97 1.55 -12.97 8.83
C PRO A 97 2.99 -12.74 9.27
N ARG A 98 3.91 -13.46 8.65
CA ARG A 98 5.33 -13.28 8.89
C ARG A 98 5.87 -12.14 8.05
N ILE A 99 6.33 -11.08 8.72
CA ILE A 99 6.99 -9.90 8.12
C ILE A 99 8.49 -10.01 8.42
N GLU A 100 9.33 -10.05 7.39
CA GLU A 100 10.77 -10.25 7.52
C GLU A 100 11.55 -8.96 7.65
N GLY A 101 11.07 -7.87 7.05
CA GLY A 101 11.78 -6.60 7.01
C GLY A 101 10.92 -5.41 7.39
N GLU A 102 11.56 -4.27 7.54
CA GLU A 102 10.93 -3.01 7.89
C GLU A 102 10.91 -2.06 6.69
N LEU A 103 9.87 -1.21 6.62
CA LEU A 103 9.77 -0.06 5.73
C LEU A 103 9.88 1.22 6.55
N ARG A 104 10.82 2.08 6.18
CA ARG A 104 11.03 3.37 6.83
C ARG A 104 11.14 4.48 5.79
N GLU A 105 10.96 5.71 6.24
CA GLU A 105 11.20 6.91 5.42
C GLU A 105 12.56 6.85 4.74
N GLY A 106 12.56 6.97 3.40
CA GLY A 106 13.77 7.04 2.59
C GLY A 106 14.36 5.70 2.16
N ASP A 107 13.81 4.56 2.60
CA ASP A 107 14.22 3.25 2.10
C ASP A 107 14.01 3.15 0.59
N GLU A 108 14.90 2.43 -0.08
CA GLU A 108 14.88 2.25 -1.53
C GLU A 108 14.84 0.77 -1.92
N PHE A 109 13.98 0.47 -2.89
CA PHE A 109 13.93 -0.82 -3.57
C PHE A 109 14.29 -0.63 -5.03
N ILE A 110 15.16 -1.48 -5.55
CA ILE A 110 15.68 -1.35 -6.93
C ILE A 110 15.14 -2.49 -7.77
N ILE A 111 14.50 -2.17 -8.90
CA ILE A 111 14.04 -3.11 -9.92
C ILE A 111 14.87 -2.81 -11.20
N ARG A 112 15.87 -3.62 -11.51
CA ARG A 112 16.73 -3.46 -12.71
C ARG A 112 17.21 -2.01 -12.94
N GLY A 113 17.71 -1.36 -11.88
CA GLY A 113 18.22 0.01 -11.93
C GLY A 113 17.16 1.12 -11.86
N LYS A 114 15.90 0.77 -11.70
CA LYS A 114 14.79 1.69 -11.40
C LYS A 114 14.54 1.70 -9.91
N THR A 115 14.48 2.88 -9.31
CA THR A 115 14.30 3.05 -7.86
C THR A 115 12.84 3.28 -7.50
N LEU A 116 12.39 2.56 -6.48
CA LEU A 116 11.18 2.85 -5.71
C LEU A 116 11.63 3.38 -4.36
N ARG A 117 11.07 4.52 -3.91
CA ARG A 117 11.38 5.09 -2.59
C ARG A 117 10.17 4.99 -1.67
N ILE A 118 10.43 4.65 -0.42
CA ILE A 118 9.42 4.65 0.64
C ILE A 118 9.32 6.04 1.28
N ILE A 119 8.09 6.50 1.49
CA ILE A 119 7.78 7.69 2.25
C ILE A 119 6.78 7.34 3.35
N GLU A 120 6.95 7.88 4.57
CA GLU A 120 5.96 7.72 5.64
C GLU A 120 4.81 8.71 5.42
N ILE A 121 3.58 8.21 5.46
CA ILE A 121 2.33 8.97 5.27
C ILE A 121 1.31 8.57 6.36
N PRO A 122 1.64 8.75 7.65
CA PRO A 122 0.80 8.32 8.75
C PRO A 122 -0.55 9.04 8.79
N GLY A 123 -1.49 8.44 9.53
CA GLY A 123 -2.79 9.04 9.81
C GLY A 123 -3.96 8.08 9.68
N HIS A 124 -4.03 7.30 8.60
CA HIS A 124 -4.95 6.15 8.53
C HIS A 124 -4.48 5.04 9.49
N SER A 125 -3.19 4.76 9.49
CA SER A 125 -2.48 4.04 10.54
C SER A 125 -1.16 4.74 10.87
N PRO A 126 -0.51 4.44 12.02
CA PRO A 126 0.78 5.03 12.38
C PRO A 126 1.91 4.66 11.44
N GLY A 127 1.84 3.45 10.87
CA GLY A 127 2.85 2.89 9.98
C GLY A 127 2.50 2.98 8.50
N SER A 128 1.48 3.76 8.11
CA SER A 128 1.15 3.96 6.70
C SER A 128 2.33 4.51 5.92
N VAL A 129 2.65 3.86 4.79
CA VAL A 129 3.71 4.28 3.86
C VAL A 129 3.21 4.43 2.44
N GLY A 130 3.87 5.30 1.68
CA GLY A 130 3.73 5.39 0.24
C GLY A 130 4.93 4.81 -0.49
N VAL A 131 4.70 4.23 -1.66
CA VAL A 131 5.74 3.71 -2.57
C VAL A 131 5.83 4.63 -3.78
N VAL A 132 6.91 5.39 -3.88
CA VAL A 132 7.13 6.41 -4.91
C VAL A 132 8.00 5.88 -6.02
N GLY A 133 7.52 5.96 -7.27
CA GLY A 133 8.29 5.69 -8.47
C GLY A 133 8.50 6.95 -9.33
N GLU A 134 8.93 6.79 -10.60
CA GLU A 134 9.30 7.92 -11.48
C GLU A 134 8.16 8.95 -11.69
N LYS A 135 6.91 8.49 -11.86
CA LYS A 135 5.72 9.34 -12.12
C LYS A 135 4.49 8.82 -11.42
N PHE A 136 4.65 8.15 -10.29
CA PHE A 136 3.55 7.61 -9.52
C PHE A 136 3.88 7.51 -8.04
N VAL A 137 2.82 7.42 -7.25
CA VAL A 137 2.89 7.03 -5.84
C VAL A 137 1.73 6.09 -5.52
N ILE A 138 2.04 4.94 -4.88
CA ILE A 138 1.03 4.08 -4.25
C ILE A 138 0.88 4.58 -2.82
N VAL A 139 -0.34 4.84 -2.37
CA VAL A 139 -0.60 5.56 -1.11
C VAL A 139 -1.41 4.76 -0.08
N GLY A 140 -1.69 3.47 -0.35
CA GLY A 140 -2.60 2.72 0.51
C GLY A 140 -3.91 3.49 0.77
N ASP A 141 -4.35 3.50 2.00
CA ASP A 141 -5.62 4.12 2.40
C ASP A 141 -5.47 5.59 2.85
N LEU A 142 -4.70 6.37 2.10
CA LEU A 142 -4.57 7.80 2.39
C LEU A 142 -5.69 8.63 1.76
N ILE A 143 -5.83 8.52 0.43
CA ILE A 143 -6.80 9.28 -0.38
C ILE A 143 -7.29 8.41 -1.54
N PHE A 144 -8.57 8.54 -1.89
CA PHE A 144 -9.26 7.76 -2.92
C PHE A 144 -9.79 8.62 -4.05
N GLU A 145 -10.15 7.98 -5.18
CA GLU A 145 -10.84 8.64 -6.29
C GLU A 145 -12.08 9.40 -5.80
N GLY A 146 -12.25 10.64 -6.29
CA GLY A 146 -13.37 11.49 -5.88
C GLY A 146 -13.16 12.27 -4.58
N GLY A 147 -11.98 12.15 -3.94
CA GLY A 147 -11.62 12.93 -2.73
C GLY A 147 -12.06 12.30 -1.41
N GLY A 148 -12.46 11.02 -1.42
CA GLY A 148 -12.57 10.24 -0.20
C GLY A 148 -11.20 10.06 0.45
N VAL A 149 -11.16 9.91 1.76
CA VAL A 149 -9.92 9.72 2.53
C VAL A 149 -10.05 8.51 3.45
N GLY A 150 -8.91 7.94 3.84
CA GLY A 150 -8.87 6.86 4.80
C GLY A 150 -9.52 7.24 6.12
N ARG A 151 -10.22 6.28 6.73
CA ARG A 151 -10.83 6.50 8.05
C ARG A 151 -9.76 6.57 9.14
N THR A 152 -10.06 7.30 10.20
CA THR A 152 -9.16 7.49 11.35
C THR A 152 -9.80 7.08 12.68
N ASP A 153 -11.00 6.51 12.63
CA ASP A 153 -11.75 5.98 13.80
C ASP A 153 -11.46 4.50 14.10
N ILE A 154 -10.31 4.02 13.66
CA ILE A 154 -9.77 2.67 13.85
C ILE A 154 -8.46 2.72 14.63
N PRO A 155 -7.97 1.59 15.20
CA PRO A 155 -6.80 1.61 16.06
C PRO A 155 -5.59 2.28 15.41
N GLY A 156 -5.04 3.30 16.09
CA GLY A 156 -3.89 4.08 15.62
C GLY A 156 -4.21 5.21 14.63
N GLY A 157 -5.48 5.41 14.25
CA GLY A 157 -5.90 6.49 13.37
C GLY A 157 -5.73 7.88 13.99
N ASP A 158 -5.27 8.85 13.19
CA ASP A 158 -5.07 10.27 13.56
C ASP A 158 -5.43 11.18 12.38
N GLU A 159 -6.50 11.95 12.54
CA GLU A 159 -7.01 12.83 11.48
C GLU A 159 -6.04 13.97 11.14
N SER A 160 -5.32 14.50 12.12
CA SER A 160 -4.33 15.57 11.89
C SER A 160 -3.17 15.08 11.04
N LEU A 161 -2.61 13.92 11.41
CA LEU A 161 -1.54 13.30 10.63
C LEU A 161 -2.02 12.89 9.23
N LEU A 162 -3.26 12.41 9.09
CA LEU A 162 -3.84 12.10 7.79
C LEU A 162 -3.85 13.33 6.88
N LYS A 163 -4.32 14.46 7.40
CA LYS A 163 -4.34 15.74 6.67
C LYS A 163 -2.95 16.22 6.27
N GLU A 164 -1.96 16.08 7.16
CA GLU A 164 -0.56 16.42 6.86
C GLU A 164 0.01 15.51 5.76
N SER A 165 -0.23 14.23 5.85
CA SER A 165 0.20 13.24 4.85
C SER A 165 -0.45 13.50 3.48
N ILE A 166 -1.74 13.87 3.45
CA ILE A 166 -2.40 14.26 2.20
C ILE A 166 -1.75 15.52 1.61
N ARG A 167 -1.47 16.56 2.42
CA ARG A 167 -0.79 17.76 1.93
C ARG A 167 0.57 17.43 1.33
N ARG A 168 1.35 16.56 1.99
CA ARG A 168 2.64 16.07 1.48
C ARG A 168 2.49 15.40 0.11
N ILE A 169 1.49 14.53 -0.08
CA ILE A 169 1.24 13.89 -1.37
C ILE A 169 0.83 14.90 -2.44
N LEU A 170 0.08 15.93 -2.09
CA LEU A 170 -0.31 16.98 -3.04
C LEU A 170 0.84 17.89 -3.49
N GLU A 171 2.01 17.84 -2.85
CA GLU A 171 3.22 18.53 -3.32
C GLU A 171 3.82 17.89 -4.58
N PHE A 172 3.48 16.63 -4.88
CA PHE A 172 3.93 16.00 -6.12
C PHE A 172 3.37 16.72 -7.36
N PRO A 173 4.06 16.62 -8.51
CA PRO A 173 3.59 17.20 -9.77
C PRO A 173 2.17 16.76 -10.15
N GLU A 174 1.40 17.62 -10.77
CA GLU A 174 -0.01 17.36 -11.09
C GLU A 174 -0.23 16.19 -12.06
N ASP A 175 0.79 15.85 -12.86
CA ASP A 175 0.77 14.71 -13.78
C ASP A 175 1.14 13.38 -13.15
N PHE A 176 1.56 13.36 -11.86
CA PHE A 176 1.81 12.13 -11.12
C PHE A 176 0.53 11.33 -10.95
N TRP A 177 0.65 10.01 -11.11
CA TRP A 177 -0.43 9.07 -10.80
C TRP A 177 -0.43 8.70 -9.32
N VAL A 178 -1.61 8.72 -8.72
CA VAL A 178 -1.88 8.19 -7.38
C VAL A 178 -2.58 6.84 -7.52
N TYR A 179 -2.05 5.84 -6.85
CA TYR A 179 -2.57 4.49 -6.81
C TYR A 179 -3.05 4.20 -5.37
N PRO A 180 -4.37 4.26 -5.12
CA PRO A 180 -4.94 4.10 -3.78
C PRO A 180 -5.09 2.65 -3.35
N GLY A 181 -5.29 2.39 -2.06
CA GLY A 181 -5.63 1.07 -1.53
C GLY A 181 -6.97 0.53 -2.03
N HIS A 182 -7.92 1.42 -2.35
CA HIS A 182 -9.23 1.07 -2.91
C HIS A 182 -9.63 2.01 -4.05
N GLY A 183 -10.42 1.50 -4.98
CA GLY A 183 -10.92 2.27 -6.12
C GLY A 183 -9.90 2.41 -7.26
N LYS A 184 -10.08 3.44 -8.11
CA LYS A 184 -9.27 3.61 -9.31
C LYS A 184 -8.11 4.58 -9.09
N PRO A 185 -7.00 4.40 -9.83
CA PRO A 185 -5.95 5.40 -9.91
C PRO A 185 -6.44 6.73 -10.49
N PHE A 186 -5.84 7.82 -10.04
CA PHE A 186 -6.14 9.19 -10.46
C PHE A 186 -4.86 10.04 -10.46
N LYS A 187 -4.94 11.28 -10.94
CA LYS A 187 -3.79 12.18 -10.92
C LYS A 187 -3.81 13.13 -9.72
N ILE A 188 -2.63 13.59 -9.31
CA ILE A 188 -2.50 14.63 -8.27
C ILE A 188 -3.33 15.87 -8.62
N GLY A 189 -3.34 16.31 -9.89
CA GLY A 189 -4.16 17.43 -10.32
C GLY A 189 -5.66 17.23 -10.11
N ASP A 190 -6.17 15.99 -10.21
CA ASP A 190 -7.56 15.66 -9.88
C ASP A 190 -7.80 15.76 -8.38
N ALA A 191 -6.90 15.16 -7.56
CA ALA A 191 -6.97 15.21 -6.12
C ALA A 191 -7.01 16.64 -5.58
N LYS A 192 -6.16 17.54 -6.09
CA LYS A 192 -6.16 18.96 -5.72
C LYS A 192 -7.51 19.64 -5.95
N ARG A 193 -8.27 19.21 -6.97
CA ARG A 193 -9.62 19.73 -7.23
C ARG A 193 -10.66 19.21 -6.25
N TRP A 194 -10.57 17.92 -5.88
CA TRP A 194 -11.55 17.26 -5.01
C TRP A 194 -11.44 17.67 -3.54
N ILE A 195 -10.21 17.86 -3.04
CA ILE A 195 -9.96 18.11 -1.61
C ILE A 195 -9.57 19.55 -1.31
N ARG A 196 -10.13 20.52 -2.05
CA ARG A 196 -9.90 21.96 -1.78
C ARG A 196 -10.19 22.36 -0.33
N TRP A 197 -11.18 21.73 0.32
CA TRP A 197 -11.54 21.97 1.70
C TRP A 197 -10.41 21.64 2.71
N LEU A 198 -9.47 20.80 2.32
CA LEU A 198 -8.32 20.42 3.16
C LEU A 198 -7.16 21.41 3.04
N LEU A 199 -7.15 22.22 1.98
CA LEU A 199 -6.08 23.17 1.68
C LEU A 199 -6.32 24.55 2.31
N PHE A 200 -7.53 24.80 2.80
CA PHE A 200 -7.98 26.04 3.50
C PHE A 200 -8.52 25.66 4.86
#